data_c441353dadb185f805d922486050f08b
#
_entry.id   c441353dadb185f805d922486050f08b
#
_cell.length_a   1.000
_cell.length_b   1.000
_cell.length_c   1.000
_cell.angle_alpha   90.00
_cell.angle_beta   90.00
_cell.angle_gamma   90.00
#
_symmetry.space_group_name_H-M   'P 1'
#
loop_
_entity.id
_entity.type
_entity.pdbx_description
1 polymer ?
#
loop_
_entity_poly.entity_id
_entity_poly.type
_entity_poly.pdbx_seq_one_letter_code
_entity_poly.pdbx_strand_id
1 'polypeptide(L)'
;MYQDMYERWLAAELDDADLKPELESVKGDDAAIQDRFAVALKFGTAGLRGVIGAGTNRMNIYTVAKASQGLADYLKKNFAEPSVAIGYDSRIKSDVFAKVAALSLIHI
;
A
#
# COMPACT_ATOMS: atom_id res chain seq x y z
N MET A 1 2.56 2.93 -19.71
CA MET A 1 2.97 3.36 -18.38
C MET A 1 2.05 2.81 -17.30
N TYR A 2 0.87 3.37 -17.08
CA TYR A 2 -0.03 2.76 -16.09
C TYR A 2 -0.55 1.39 -16.53
N GLN A 3 -0.72 1.15 -17.81
CA GLN A 3 -1.10 -0.17 -18.34
C GLN A 3 -0.04 -1.24 -18.02
N ASP A 4 1.23 -0.89 -18.13
CA ASP A 4 2.32 -1.82 -17.81
C ASP A 4 2.30 -2.21 -16.34
N MET A 5 2.05 -1.24 -15.46
CA MET A 5 1.95 -1.49 -14.02
C MET A 5 0.74 -2.36 -13.70
N TYR A 6 -0.40 -2.09 -14.34
CA TYR A 6 -1.59 -2.93 -14.20
C TYR A 6 -1.31 -4.38 -14.58
N GLU A 7 -0.67 -4.59 -15.74
CA GLU A 7 -0.33 -5.94 -16.20
C GLU A 7 0.62 -6.65 -15.26
N ARG A 8 1.60 -5.94 -14.71
CA ARG A 8 2.53 -6.51 -13.73
C ARG A 8 1.82 -6.94 -12.45
N TRP A 9 0.89 -6.14 -11.96
CA TRP A 9 0.10 -6.49 -10.78
C TRP A 9 -0.84 -7.68 -11.07
N LEU A 10 -1.46 -7.69 -12.24
CA LEU A 10 -2.36 -8.77 -12.62
C LEU A 10 -1.64 -10.11 -12.74
N ALA A 11 -0.41 -10.10 -13.23
CA ALA A 11 0.41 -11.31 -13.39
C ALA A 11 1.08 -11.77 -12.09
N ALA A 12 1.23 -10.90 -11.09
CA ALA A 12 1.91 -11.21 -9.86
C ALA A 12 1.07 -12.10 -8.93
N GLU A 13 1.75 -12.89 -8.09
CA GLU A 13 1.10 -13.57 -6.99
C GLU A 13 0.93 -12.59 -5.85
N LEU A 14 -0.32 -12.21 -5.55
CA LEU A 14 -0.63 -11.23 -4.53
C LEU A 14 -1.05 -11.93 -3.24
N ASP A 15 -0.51 -11.45 -2.11
CA ASP A 15 -0.77 -12.04 -0.80
C ASP A 15 -2.19 -11.72 -0.27
N ASP A 16 -2.80 -10.65 -0.77
CA ASP A 16 -4.18 -10.31 -0.41
C ASP A 16 -5.12 -10.86 -1.48
N ALA A 17 -5.94 -11.81 -1.11
CA ALA A 17 -6.86 -12.50 -2.02
C ALA A 17 -7.92 -11.56 -2.65
N ASP A 18 -8.20 -10.40 -2.04
CA ASP A 18 -9.20 -9.47 -2.55
C ASP A 18 -8.70 -8.66 -3.75
N LEU A 19 -7.39 -8.56 -3.95
CA LEU A 19 -6.82 -7.68 -4.97
C LEU A 19 -6.97 -8.23 -6.39
N LYS A 20 -6.76 -9.53 -6.58
CA LYS A 20 -6.81 -10.11 -7.91
C LYS A 20 -8.20 -10.04 -8.55
N PRO A 21 -9.29 -10.40 -7.86
CA PRO A 21 -10.64 -10.22 -8.40
C PRO A 21 -10.94 -8.77 -8.79
N GLU A 22 -10.47 -7.80 -8.01
CA GLU A 22 -10.63 -6.38 -8.34
C GLU A 22 -9.88 -6.03 -9.63
N LEU A 23 -8.63 -6.49 -9.78
CA LEU A 23 -7.84 -6.23 -10.98
C LEU A 23 -8.49 -6.85 -12.21
N GLU A 24 -9.04 -8.04 -12.08
CA GLU A 24 -9.75 -8.68 -13.18
C GLU A 24 -11.06 -7.96 -13.55
N SER A 25 -11.74 -7.39 -12.56
CA SER A 25 -13.00 -6.67 -12.77
C SER A 25 -12.84 -5.39 -13.58
N VAL A 26 -11.65 -4.79 -13.57
CA VAL A 26 -11.38 -3.55 -14.33
C VAL A 26 -10.70 -3.81 -15.67
N LYS A 27 -10.57 -5.06 -16.06
CA LYS A 27 -9.97 -5.43 -17.36
C LYS A 27 -10.77 -4.80 -18.50
N GLY A 28 -10.07 -4.06 -19.36
CA GLY A 28 -10.70 -3.36 -20.46
C GLY A 28 -11.29 -2.00 -20.12
N ASP A 29 -11.29 -1.62 -18.85
CA ASP A 29 -11.75 -0.29 -18.38
C ASP A 29 -10.55 0.61 -18.15
N ASP A 30 -10.12 1.32 -19.19
CA ASP A 30 -8.92 2.15 -19.14
C ASP A 30 -9.01 3.25 -18.07
N ALA A 31 -10.15 3.87 -17.90
CA ALA A 31 -10.33 4.92 -16.90
C ALA A 31 -10.15 4.37 -15.48
N ALA A 32 -10.68 3.19 -15.19
CA ALA A 32 -10.53 2.54 -13.89
C ALA A 32 -9.07 2.12 -13.64
N ILE A 33 -8.39 1.61 -14.65
CA ILE A 33 -6.97 1.25 -14.58
C ILE A 33 -6.11 2.50 -14.34
N GLN A 34 -6.36 3.56 -15.09
CA GLN A 34 -5.66 4.83 -14.94
C GLN A 34 -5.80 5.38 -13.52
N ASP A 35 -6.99 5.37 -12.97
CA ASP A 35 -7.27 5.87 -11.62
C ASP A 35 -6.47 5.10 -10.56
N ARG A 36 -6.22 3.81 -10.77
CA ARG A 36 -5.50 2.94 -9.84
C ARG A 36 -3.99 2.97 -9.99
N PHE A 37 -3.46 3.25 -11.18
CA PHE A 37 -2.05 3.04 -11.49
C PHE A 37 -1.29 4.22 -12.09
N ALA A 38 -1.99 5.29 -12.52
CA ALA A 38 -1.32 6.41 -13.19
C ALA A 38 -0.37 7.17 -12.26
N VAL A 39 -0.70 7.21 -10.96
CA VAL A 39 0.14 7.86 -9.95
C VAL A 39 0.28 6.95 -8.73
N ALA A 40 1.27 7.25 -7.89
CA ALA A 40 1.41 6.61 -6.59
C ALA A 40 0.59 7.35 -5.54
N LEU A 41 0.10 6.62 -4.54
CA LEU A 41 -0.56 7.21 -3.39
C LEU A 41 0.43 8.10 -2.65
N LYS A 42 0.03 9.32 -2.30
CA LYS A 42 0.89 10.31 -1.65
C LYS A 42 0.41 10.63 -0.26
N PHE A 43 1.37 10.96 0.60
CA PHE A 43 1.06 11.52 1.92
C PHE A 43 0.43 12.90 1.78
N GLY A 44 -0.69 13.09 2.46
CA GLY A 44 -1.29 14.40 2.65
C GLY A 44 -0.84 15.02 3.97
N THR A 45 -1.45 16.15 4.33
CA THR A 45 -1.16 16.86 5.58
C THR A 45 -1.46 16.01 6.81
N ALA A 46 -2.48 15.17 6.75
CA ALA A 46 -2.93 14.34 7.88
C ALA A 46 -2.51 12.86 7.73
N GLY A 47 -1.57 12.55 6.84
CA GLY A 47 -1.07 11.20 6.65
C GLY A 47 -1.42 10.60 5.29
N LEU A 48 -1.18 9.29 5.17
CA LEU A 48 -1.47 8.55 3.96
C LEU A 48 -2.95 8.15 3.94
N ARG A 49 -3.68 8.61 2.94
CA ARG A 49 -5.11 8.37 2.79
C ARG A 49 -5.42 7.93 1.37
N GLY A 50 -6.37 7.01 1.23
CA GLY A 50 -6.79 6.56 -0.08
C GLY A 50 -7.90 5.52 0.01
N VAL A 51 -8.47 5.21 -1.13
CA VAL A 51 -9.46 4.15 -1.25
C VAL A 51 -8.76 2.80 -1.09
N ILE A 52 -9.35 1.90 -0.32
CA ILE A 52 -8.85 0.53 -0.18
C ILE A 52 -9.08 -0.21 -1.49
N GLY A 53 -8.03 -0.82 -2.03
CA GLY A 53 -8.13 -1.56 -3.27
C GLY A 53 -6.79 -1.82 -3.92
N ALA A 54 -6.84 -2.40 -5.10
CA ALA A 54 -5.66 -2.77 -5.89
C ALA A 54 -5.13 -1.56 -6.66
N GLY A 55 -3.82 -1.38 -6.62
CA GLY A 55 -3.13 -0.37 -7.40
C GLY A 55 -2.18 0.49 -6.59
N THR A 56 -1.30 1.19 -7.29
CA THR A 56 -0.31 2.09 -6.66
C THR A 56 -0.96 3.34 -6.07
N ASN A 57 -2.14 3.72 -6.56
CA ASN A 57 -2.92 4.87 -6.06
C ASN A 57 -4.08 4.40 -5.16
N ARG A 58 -3.88 3.31 -4.46
CA ARG A 58 -4.87 2.73 -3.53
C ARG A 58 -4.20 2.35 -2.23
N MET A 59 -4.99 2.22 -1.18
CA MET A 59 -4.55 1.70 0.10
C MET A 59 -4.65 0.17 0.08
N ASN A 60 -3.52 -0.51 0.19
CA ASN A 60 -3.43 -1.96 0.23
C ASN A 60 -2.17 -2.39 0.97
N ILE A 61 -1.95 -3.69 1.14
CA ILE A 61 -0.78 -4.19 1.88
C ILE A 61 0.54 -3.74 1.26
N TYR A 62 0.60 -3.55 -0.05
CA TYR A 62 1.83 -3.14 -0.74
C TYR A 62 2.12 -1.66 -0.59
N THR A 63 1.13 -0.79 -0.69
CA THR A 63 1.31 0.65 -0.47
C THR A 63 1.59 0.97 1.00
N VAL A 64 0.95 0.24 1.92
CA VAL A 64 1.26 0.35 3.36
C VAL A 64 2.67 -0.14 3.66
N ALA A 65 3.09 -1.27 3.10
CA ALA A 65 4.44 -1.81 3.28
C ALA A 65 5.49 -0.84 2.75
N LYS A 66 5.28 -0.26 1.58
CA LYS A 66 6.20 0.72 0.99
C LYS A 66 6.34 1.96 1.86
N ALA A 67 5.24 2.52 2.34
CA ALA A 67 5.25 3.68 3.22
C ALA A 67 5.93 3.37 4.54
N SER A 68 5.65 2.20 5.12
CA SER A 68 6.24 1.77 6.38
C SER A 68 7.74 1.51 6.24
N GLN A 69 8.18 0.93 5.14
CA GLN A 69 9.59 0.73 4.86
C GLN A 69 10.32 2.07 4.72
N GLY A 70 9.72 3.04 4.07
CA GLY A 70 10.28 4.40 3.97
C GLY A 70 10.44 5.04 5.34
N LEU A 71 9.45 4.88 6.23
CA LEU A 71 9.54 5.37 7.60
C LEU A 71 10.66 4.66 8.38
N ALA A 72 10.77 3.34 8.24
CA ALA A 72 11.83 2.56 8.89
C ALA A 72 13.21 3.04 8.46
N ASP A 73 13.42 3.26 7.17
CA ASP A 73 14.69 3.74 6.63
C ASP A 73 15.04 5.12 7.15
N TYR A 74 14.05 6.01 7.22
CA TYR A 74 14.22 7.36 7.77
C TYR A 74 14.60 7.32 9.25
N LEU A 75 13.92 6.49 10.04
CA LEU A 75 14.18 6.39 11.48
C LEU A 75 15.57 5.80 11.76
N LYS A 76 15.97 4.78 11.03
CA LYS A 76 17.31 4.18 11.17
C LYS A 76 18.41 5.18 10.82
N LYS A 77 18.19 6.02 9.84
CA LYS A 77 19.17 7.00 9.39
C LYS A 77 19.31 8.17 10.38
N ASN A 78 18.23 8.58 11.02
CA ASN A 78 18.18 9.84 11.79
C ASN A 78 18.16 9.67 13.31
N PHE A 79 17.97 8.45 13.81
CA PHE A 79 17.87 8.19 15.24
C PHE A 79 18.72 6.99 15.64
N ALA A 80 19.39 7.07 16.80
CA ALA A 80 20.27 6.02 17.29
C ALA A 80 19.49 4.80 17.79
N GLU A 81 18.38 5.01 18.48
CA GLU A 81 17.54 3.97 19.05
C GLU A 81 16.07 4.22 18.69
N PRO A 82 15.71 4.07 17.41
CA PRO A 82 14.35 4.37 16.99
C PRO A 82 13.33 3.38 17.56
N SER A 83 12.15 3.89 17.86
CA SER A 83 11.01 3.08 18.26
C SER A 83 9.74 3.64 17.65
N VAL A 84 8.75 2.79 17.44
CA VAL A 84 7.46 3.16 16.84
C VAL A 84 6.34 2.46 17.60
N ALA A 85 5.29 3.21 17.90
CA ALA A 85 4.05 2.64 18.41
C ALA A 85 3.03 2.57 17.26
N ILE A 86 2.30 1.48 17.17
CA ILE A 86 1.30 1.26 16.13
C ILE A 86 -0.05 1.04 16.78
N GLY A 87 -1.02 1.87 16.42
CA GLY A 87 -2.41 1.71 16.81
C GLY A 87 -3.27 1.41 15.59
N TYR A 88 -4.40 0.78 15.82
CA TYR A 88 -5.39 0.57 14.77
C TYR A 88 -6.80 0.52 15.38
N ASP A 89 -7.80 0.69 14.52
CA ASP A 89 -9.20 0.74 14.93
C ASP A 89 -9.99 -0.42 14.33
N SER A 90 -11.33 -0.32 14.37
CA SER A 90 -12.22 -1.39 13.89
C SER A 90 -12.57 -1.28 12.40
N ARG A 91 -11.99 -0.33 11.67
CA ARG A 91 -12.27 -0.19 10.23
C ARG A 91 -11.78 -1.41 9.46
N ILE A 92 -12.38 -1.64 8.29
CA ILE A 92 -12.00 -2.72 7.40
C ILE A 92 -10.50 -2.68 7.12
N LYS A 93 -9.82 -3.82 7.32
CA LYS A 93 -8.39 -4.01 7.06
C LYS A 93 -7.42 -3.23 7.95
N SER A 94 -7.90 -2.48 8.94
CA SER A 94 -7.01 -1.76 9.87
C SER A 94 -6.05 -2.72 10.57
N ASP A 95 -6.52 -3.87 11.03
CA ASP A 95 -5.69 -4.90 11.66
C ASP A 95 -4.67 -5.47 10.69
N VAL A 96 -5.05 -5.73 9.45
CA VAL A 96 -4.15 -6.24 8.42
C VAL A 96 -3.07 -5.21 8.10
N PHE A 97 -3.43 -3.95 7.92
CA PHE A 97 -2.48 -2.89 7.62
C PHE A 97 -1.54 -2.62 8.80
N ALA A 98 -2.03 -2.68 10.04
CA ALA A 98 -1.18 -2.55 11.22
C ALA A 98 -0.13 -3.67 11.28
N LYS A 99 -0.52 -4.90 10.96
CA LYS A 99 0.39 -6.03 10.91
C LYS A 99 1.47 -5.86 9.83
N VAL A 100 1.08 -5.44 8.64
CA VAL A 100 2.02 -5.18 7.54
C VAL A 100 3.00 -4.06 7.92
N ALA A 101 2.52 -2.99 8.53
CA ALA A 101 3.37 -1.91 9.02
C ALA A 101 4.36 -2.41 10.07
N ALA A 102 3.90 -3.23 11.02
CA ALA A 102 4.75 -3.80 12.05
C ALA A 102 5.88 -4.67 11.45
N LEU A 103 5.55 -5.49 10.46
CA LEU A 103 6.55 -6.32 9.78
C LEU A 103 7.59 -5.50 9.03
N SER A 104 7.20 -4.37 8.45
CA SER A 104 8.13 -3.46 7.78
C SER A 104 9.02 -2.72 8.77
N LEU A 105 8.52 -2.44 9.98
CA LEU A 105 9.22 -1.64 11.00
C LEU A 105 10.04 -2.48 11.98
N ILE A 106 9.89 -3.79 11.98
CA ILE A 106 10.51 -4.69 12.98
C ILE A 106 12.04 -4.60 13.02
N HIS A 107 12.66 -4.15 11.95
CA HIS A 107 14.13 -4.07 11.83
C HIS A 107 14.74 -2.70 12.16
N ILE A 108 13.98 -1.79 12.73
CA ILE A 108 14.50 -0.45 13.08
C ILE A 108 15.43 -0.46 14.30
#